data_8c6af88a81a56d20b9000c7cb452b0ee
#
_entry.id   8c6af88a81a56d20b9000c7cb452b0ee
#
_cell.length_a   1.000
_cell.length_b   1.000
_cell.length_c   1.000
_cell.angle_alpha   90.00
_cell.angle_beta   90.00
_cell.angle_gamma   90.00
#
_symmetry.space_group_name_H-M   'P 1'
#
loop_
_entity.id
_entity.type
_entity.pdbx_description
1 polymer ?
#
loop_
_entity_poly.entity_id
_entity_poly.type
_entity_poly.pdbx_seq_one_letter_code
_entity_poly.pdbx_strand_id
1 'polypeptide(L)'
;MQNEILLVAEAVSSEKGLPKESIFEAIEMALATATKKRYSEESNIVVNIDKLTGEYQSFRCWEVVSEEEFEDSEIHLLIEEAKAKDNSLELGSVYKEQVENVEFGRIAAQAAKQVIVQKVREAERAQVVEKYRPSIGQLVNGAVKKVSREFLIIDLGDGAEAILSRNEFIPGEIFRMGDRLRAILQEEERENRGPQLALSRKCPEMVGELFKLEVPEIAEQVIEIKAIARDPGSRTKIAVKTNDNRIDPVGACVGMRGSRVQAVSSELGNERLDIVVWDDDPAQLLINSMGPAEITSIVLDEIKGTMEVAVTQDTLAQAIGKGGQNVRLSSQITGWKINVIDEDSAAEKGEQEGSSFVKSLIGYLDVDKDVAKALVEDGFTNLDLIASSSNLDIAKIEGFDEEVADLLIGRSKEALLTLAMELSSDSGDLMSVEGVDMSLALELNQKGITNREELAEQSVDELIELIDITEEVAAELIMKARAHWFE
;
A
#
# COMPACT_ATOMS: atom_id res chain seq x y z
N MET A 1 9.96 -54.55 -16.14
CA MET A 1 10.39 -53.16 -15.88
C MET A 1 9.43 -52.10 -16.45
N GLN A 2 8.97 -52.22 -17.70
CA GLN A 2 8.03 -51.25 -18.31
C GLN A 2 6.67 -51.15 -17.56
N ASN A 3 6.15 -52.25 -17.04
CA ASN A 3 4.91 -52.28 -16.25
C ASN A 3 5.04 -51.72 -14.82
N GLU A 4 6.25 -51.57 -14.27
CA GLU A 4 6.44 -51.10 -12.89
C GLU A 4 6.09 -49.63 -12.71
N ILE A 5 6.48 -48.75 -13.66
CA ILE A 5 6.18 -47.32 -13.63
C ILE A 5 4.69 -47.09 -13.72
N LEU A 6 4.00 -47.78 -14.66
CA LEU A 6 2.54 -47.69 -14.82
C LEU A 6 1.82 -48.20 -13.56
N LEU A 7 2.26 -49.30 -12.97
CA LEU A 7 1.67 -49.85 -11.75
C LEU A 7 1.85 -48.90 -10.56
N VAL A 8 3.04 -48.30 -10.43
CA VAL A 8 3.31 -47.32 -9.37
C VAL A 8 2.42 -46.09 -9.57
N ALA A 9 2.35 -45.56 -10.78
CA ALA A 9 1.54 -44.39 -11.08
C ALA A 9 0.03 -44.66 -10.80
N GLU A 10 -0.45 -45.85 -11.16
CA GLU A 10 -1.85 -46.24 -10.94
C GLU A 10 -2.18 -46.47 -9.45
N ALA A 11 -1.28 -47.14 -8.72
CA ALA A 11 -1.44 -47.38 -7.30
C ALA A 11 -1.47 -46.07 -6.49
N VAL A 12 -0.56 -45.16 -6.78
CA VAL A 12 -0.48 -43.86 -6.10
C VAL A 12 -1.65 -42.94 -6.47
N SER A 13 -2.06 -42.94 -7.74
CA SER A 13 -3.25 -42.21 -8.19
C SER A 13 -4.51 -42.65 -7.45
N SER A 14 -4.69 -43.97 -7.34
CA SER A 14 -5.86 -44.56 -6.66
C SER A 14 -5.83 -44.35 -5.14
N GLU A 15 -4.63 -44.39 -4.52
CA GLU A 15 -4.46 -44.20 -3.07
C GLU A 15 -4.63 -42.75 -2.64
N LYS A 16 -4.14 -41.79 -3.45
CA LYS A 16 -4.06 -40.38 -3.11
C LYS A 16 -5.06 -39.48 -3.85
N GLY A 17 -5.81 -40.00 -4.80
CA GLY A 17 -6.81 -39.25 -5.57
C GLY A 17 -6.21 -38.21 -6.52
N LEU A 18 -4.94 -38.34 -6.89
CA LEU A 18 -4.24 -37.38 -7.75
C LEU A 18 -4.35 -37.77 -9.22
N PRO A 19 -4.31 -36.80 -10.17
CA PRO A 19 -4.21 -37.06 -11.58
C PRO A 19 -2.97 -37.90 -11.92
N LYS A 20 -3.10 -38.88 -12.82
CA LYS A 20 -1.95 -39.70 -13.23
C LYS A 20 -0.83 -38.86 -13.84
N GLU A 21 -1.18 -37.76 -14.51
CA GLU A 21 -0.24 -36.82 -15.11
C GLU A 21 0.77 -36.29 -14.09
N SER A 22 0.31 -35.79 -12.95
CA SER A 22 1.15 -35.25 -11.89
C SER A 22 2.09 -36.29 -11.29
N ILE A 23 1.68 -37.55 -11.31
CA ILE A 23 2.53 -38.66 -10.81
C ILE A 23 3.60 -39.02 -11.83
N PHE A 24 3.29 -39.00 -13.14
CA PHE A 24 4.29 -39.18 -14.20
C PHE A 24 5.33 -38.09 -14.15
N GLU A 25 4.95 -36.80 -14.01
CA GLU A 25 5.88 -35.67 -13.83
C GLU A 25 6.80 -35.87 -12.62
N ALA A 26 6.24 -36.38 -11.52
CA ALA A 26 7.02 -36.65 -10.31
C ALA A 26 8.05 -37.79 -10.54
N ILE A 27 7.68 -38.83 -11.30
CA ILE A 27 8.59 -39.92 -11.66
C ILE A 27 9.67 -39.44 -12.63
N GLU A 28 9.32 -38.62 -13.63
CA GLU A 28 10.26 -37.98 -14.57
C GLU A 28 11.30 -37.14 -13.82
N MET A 29 10.86 -36.34 -12.85
CA MET A 29 11.74 -35.50 -12.03
C MET A 29 12.68 -36.33 -11.14
N ALA A 30 12.16 -37.46 -10.61
CA ALA A 30 12.97 -38.38 -9.80
C ALA A 30 14.04 -39.08 -10.64
N LEU A 31 13.67 -39.55 -11.84
CA LEU A 31 14.60 -40.16 -12.78
C LEU A 31 15.64 -39.14 -13.28
N ALA A 32 15.22 -37.91 -13.57
CA ALA A 32 16.14 -36.81 -13.90
C ALA A 32 17.15 -36.56 -12.79
N THR A 33 16.70 -36.50 -11.52
CA THR A 33 17.56 -36.35 -10.35
C THR A 33 18.55 -37.50 -10.17
N ALA A 34 18.09 -38.73 -10.42
CA ALA A 34 18.94 -39.91 -10.36
C ALA A 34 19.99 -39.92 -11.49
N THR A 35 19.60 -39.47 -12.69
CA THR A 35 20.48 -39.35 -13.85
C THR A 35 21.53 -38.24 -13.65
N LYS A 36 21.16 -37.09 -13.07
CA LYS A 36 22.08 -36.01 -12.71
C LYS A 36 23.26 -36.49 -11.87
N LYS A 37 23.02 -37.33 -10.89
CA LYS A 37 24.10 -37.88 -10.02
C LYS A 37 25.15 -38.70 -10.78
N ARG A 38 24.84 -39.14 -11.98
CA ARG A 38 25.73 -39.91 -12.84
C ARG A 38 26.60 -39.03 -13.76
N TYR A 39 26.10 -37.84 -14.07
CA TYR A 39 26.79 -36.87 -14.95
C TYR A 39 27.43 -35.73 -14.15
N SER A 40 26.63 -34.75 -13.76
CA SER A 40 27.04 -33.62 -12.91
C SER A 40 25.80 -33.11 -12.19
N GLU A 41 25.95 -32.60 -10.96
CA GLU A 41 24.84 -32.00 -10.20
C GLU A 41 24.33 -30.72 -10.87
N GLU A 42 25.14 -30.05 -11.69
CA GLU A 42 24.80 -28.82 -12.40
C GLU A 42 24.15 -29.07 -13.76
N SER A 43 24.29 -30.29 -14.33
CA SER A 43 23.73 -30.59 -15.65
C SER A 43 22.20 -30.57 -15.68
N ASN A 44 21.60 -30.03 -16.74
CA ASN A 44 20.15 -30.00 -16.94
C ASN A 44 19.69 -31.29 -17.62
N ILE A 45 19.05 -32.20 -16.87
CA ILE A 45 18.54 -33.49 -17.35
C ILE A 45 17.01 -33.45 -17.36
N VAL A 46 16.44 -33.83 -18.50
CA VAL A 46 14.99 -33.98 -18.69
C VAL A 46 14.72 -35.44 -19.05
N VAL A 47 13.73 -36.03 -18.39
CA VAL A 47 13.25 -37.38 -18.67
C VAL A 47 11.82 -37.32 -19.15
N ASN A 48 11.53 -37.98 -20.23
CA ASN A 48 10.17 -38.09 -20.77
C ASN A 48 9.70 -39.54 -20.68
N ILE A 49 8.52 -39.76 -20.09
CA ILE A 49 7.89 -41.05 -19.94
C ILE A 49 6.72 -41.17 -20.93
N ASP A 50 6.68 -42.21 -21.74
CA ASP A 50 5.50 -42.55 -22.51
C ASP A 50 4.40 -43.09 -21.58
N LYS A 51 3.34 -42.32 -21.44
CA LYS A 51 2.21 -42.61 -20.53
C LYS A 51 1.42 -43.86 -20.91
N LEU A 52 1.58 -44.39 -22.11
CA LEU A 52 0.90 -45.62 -22.58
C LEU A 52 1.77 -46.84 -22.37
N THR A 53 3.04 -46.78 -22.66
CA THR A 53 3.97 -47.90 -22.61
C THR A 53 4.76 -48.01 -21.35
N GLY A 54 4.95 -46.86 -20.63
CA GLY A 54 5.83 -46.75 -19.47
C GLY A 54 7.31 -46.75 -19.83
N GLU A 55 7.64 -46.65 -21.13
CA GLU A 55 9.01 -46.43 -21.56
C GLU A 55 9.45 -44.99 -21.29
N TYR A 56 10.71 -44.78 -21.00
CA TYR A 56 11.26 -43.44 -20.77
C TYR A 56 12.58 -43.22 -21.48
N GLN A 57 12.84 -41.96 -21.80
CA GLN A 57 14.05 -41.50 -22.45
C GLN A 57 14.61 -40.32 -21.66
N SER A 58 15.92 -40.36 -21.44
CA SER A 58 16.63 -39.29 -20.71
C SER A 58 17.38 -38.43 -21.71
N PHE A 59 17.28 -37.11 -21.53
CA PHE A 59 17.95 -36.12 -22.36
C PHE A 59 18.77 -35.18 -21.49
N ARG A 60 19.97 -34.88 -21.93
CA ARG A 60 20.73 -33.75 -21.40
C ARG A 60 20.40 -32.54 -22.24
N CYS A 61 20.09 -31.45 -21.58
CA CYS A 61 19.61 -30.21 -22.20
C CYS A 61 20.58 -29.09 -21.94
N TRP A 62 20.83 -28.28 -22.97
CA TRP A 62 21.60 -27.04 -22.89
C TRP A 62 20.76 -25.91 -23.46
N GLU A 63 20.76 -24.77 -22.80
CA GLU A 63 20.17 -23.55 -23.33
C GLU A 63 21.19 -22.86 -24.26
N VAL A 64 20.74 -22.48 -25.46
CA VAL A 64 21.57 -21.79 -26.43
C VAL A 64 21.61 -20.31 -26.10
N VAL A 65 22.78 -19.84 -25.68
CA VAL A 65 22.98 -18.47 -25.21
C VAL A 65 24.03 -17.72 -26.03
N SER A 66 24.08 -16.40 -25.89
CA SER A 66 25.13 -15.55 -26.44
C SER A 66 26.41 -15.66 -25.61
N GLU A 67 27.55 -15.13 -26.14
CA GLU A 67 28.82 -15.09 -25.39
C GLU A 67 28.69 -14.30 -24.08
N GLU A 68 27.83 -13.29 -24.02
CA GLU A 68 27.63 -12.44 -22.84
C GLU A 68 26.83 -13.13 -21.73
N GLU A 69 25.95 -14.06 -22.09
CA GLU A 69 25.07 -14.81 -21.17
C GLU A 69 25.63 -16.20 -20.79
N PHE A 70 26.81 -16.55 -21.30
CA PHE A 70 27.42 -17.85 -21.05
C PHE A 70 28.07 -17.90 -19.66
N GLU A 71 27.42 -18.61 -18.72
CA GLU A 71 27.92 -18.78 -17.35
C GLU A 71 28.58 -20.16 -17.12
N ASP A 72 27.94 -21.23 -17.59
CA ASP A 72 28.36 -22.61 -17.32
C ASP A 72 28.17 -23.52 -18.54
N SER A 73 29.24 -24.22 -18.96
CA SER A 73 29.25 -25.21 -20.03
C SER A 73 28.39 -26.46 -19.78
N GLU A 74 27.95 -26.69 -18.51
CA GLU A 74 27.10 -27.81 -18.15
C GLU A 74 25.62 -27.57 -18.50
N ILE A 75 25.21 -26.30 -18.54
CA ILE A 75 23.82 -25.86 -18.80
C ILE A 75 23.68 -24.97 -20.03
N HIS A 76 24.73 -24.26 -20.44
CA HIS A 76 24.71 -23.35 -21.58
C HIS A 76 25.55 -23.90 -22.76
N LEU A 77 25.09 -23.59 -23.96
CA LEU A 77 25.77 -23.90 -25.21
C LEU A 77 25.87 -22.62 -26.06
N LEU A 78 27.05 -22.30 -26.54
CA LEU A 78 27.24 -21.14 -27.41
C LEU A 78 26.53 -21.35 -28.76
N ILE A 79 25.94 -20.28 -29.29
CA ILE A 79 25.17 -20.33 -30.55
C ILE A 79 26.00 -20.88 -31.75
N GLU A 80 27.30 -20.63 -31.76
CA GLU A 80 28.20 -21.16 -32.81
C GLU A 80 28.34 -22.67 -32.71
N GLU A 81 28.51 -23.22 -31.52
CA GLU A 81 28.59 -24.65 -31.25
C GLU A 81 27.21 -25.34 -31.45
N ALA A 82 26.11 -24.66 -31.07
CA ALA A 82 24.78 -25.15 -31.29
C ALA A 82 24.48 -25.31 -32.78
N LYS A 83 24.78 -24.30 -33.60
CA LYS A 83 24.61 -24.34 -35.06
C LYS A 83 25.50 -25.38 -35.76
N ALA A 84 26.67 -25.70 -35.19
CA ALA A 84 27.52 -26.77 -35.70
C ALA A 84 26.91 -28.17 -35.48
N LYS A 85 26.06 -28.34 -34.45
CA LYS A 85 25.31 -29.57 -34.14
C LYS A 85 23.98 -29.65 -34.83
N ASP A 86 23.21 -28.56 -34.84
CA ASP A 86 21.92 -28.45 -35.53
C ASP A 86 21.73 -27.01 -36.03
N ASN A 87 21.63 -26.88 -37.36
CA ASN A 87 21.48 -25.57 -38.04
C ASN A 87 20.17 -24.86 -37.78
N SER A 88 19.21 -25.54 -37.16
CA SER A 88 17.86 -25.00 -36.85
C SER A 88 17.77 -24.29 -35.49
N LEU A 89 18.82 -24.32 -34.67
CA LEU A 89 18.85 -23.76 -33.34
C LEU A 89 19.07 -22.24 -33.37
N GLU A 90 18.27 -21.52 -32.60
CA GLU A 90 18.32 -20.08 -32.41
C GLU A 90 18.65 -19.76 -30.94
N LEU A 91 19.00 -18.49 -30.63
CA LEU A 91 19.20 -18.01 -29.25
C LEU A 91 17.95 -18.27 -28.42
N GLY A 92 18.12 -18.78 -27.19
CA GLY A 92 17.03 -19.17 -26.30
C GLY A 92 16.39 -20.52 -26.58
N SER A 93 16.85 -21.25 -27.64
CA SER A 93 16.40 -22.62 -27.89
C SER A 93 17.13 -23.63 -26.99
N VAL A 94 16.51 -24.80 -26.78
CA VAL A 94 17.09 -25.86 -25.95
C VAL A 94 17.61 -26.98 -26.85
N TYR A 95 18.93 -27.19 -26.87
CA TYR A 95 19.56 -28.36 -27.50
C TYR A 95 19.42 -29.57 -26.58
N LYS A 96 18.96 -30.71 -27.13
CA LYS A 96 18.74 -31.95 -26.39
C LYS A 96 19.58 -33.08 -26.98
N GLU A 97 20.34 -33.74 -26.14
CA GLU A 97 21.12 -34.93 -26.49
C GLU A 97 20.66 -36.12 -25.67
N GLN A 98 20.30 -37.22 -26.32
CA GLN A 98 19.85 -38.41 -25.65
C GLN A 98 20.99 -39.09 -24.90
N VAL A 99 20.78 -39.38 -23.63
CA VAL A 99 21.75 -40.03 -22.74
C VAL A 99 21.26 -41.39 -22.30
N GLU A 100 22.18 -42.25 -21.82
CA GLU A 100 21.82 -43.55 -21.30
C GLU A 100 20.81 -43.44 -20.14
N ASN A 101 19.75 -44.23 -20.26
CA ASN A 101 18.76 -44.32 -19.20
C ASN A 101 19.36 -44.99 -17.96
N VAL A 102 19.08 -44.41 -16.78
CA VAL A 102 19.38 -45.09 -15.50
C VAL A 102 18.29 -46.13 -15.26
N GLU A 103 18.70 -47.38 -15.04
CA GLU A 103 17.72 -48.42 -14.72
C GLU A 103 16.84 -48.02 -13.53
N PHE A 104 15.52 -48.24 -13.67
CA PHE A 104 14.53 -48.03 -12.60
C PHE A 104 14.73 -49.09 -11.51
N GLY A 105 15.88 -48.95 -10.79
CA GLY A 105 16.25 -49.84 -9.70
C GLY A 105 15.83 -49.28 -8.34
N ARG A 106 16.27 -49.93 -7.25
CA ARG A 106 15.93 -49.53 -5.87
C ARG A 106 16.23 -48.08 -5.53
N ILE A 107 17.29 -47.49 -6.08
CA ILE A 107 17.68 -46.08 -5.81
C ILE A 107 16.71 -45.12 -6.50
N ALA A 108 16.38 -45.38 -7.77
CA ALA A 108 15.42 -44.60 -8.54
C ALA A 108 14.01 -44.74 -7.95
N ALA A 109 13.60 -45.93 -7.51
CA ALA A 109 12.34 -46.14 -6.83
C ALA A 109 12.23 -45.38 -5.49
N GLN A 110 13.32 -45.30 -4.72
CA GLN A 110 13.35 -44.52 -3.46
C GLN A 110 13.32 -43.01 -3.74
N ALA A 111 14.04 -42.52 -4.73
CA ALA A 111 14.00 -41.12 -5.16
C ALA A 111 12.61 -40.76 -5.69
N ALA A 112 12.04 -41.61 -6.56
CA ALA A 112 10.67 -41.43 -7.05
C ALA A 112 9.66 -41.37 -5.90
N LYS A 113 9.73 -42.27 -4.94
CA LYS A 113 8.86 -42.23 -3.77
C LYS A 113 8.97 -40.91 -3.01
N GLN A 114 10.18 -40.37 -2.85
CA GLN A 114 10.41 -39.11 -2.13
C GLN A 114 9.83 -37.93 -2.90
N VAL A 115 10.04 -37.86 -4.21
CA VAL A 115 9.51 -36.84 -5.09
C VAL A 115 7.97 -36.92 -5.19
N ILE A 116 7.43 -38.13 -5.31
CA ILE A 116 5.99 -38.35 -5.31
C ILE A 116 5.38 -37.84 -3.99
N VAL A 117 5.94 -38.20 -2.84
CA VAL A 117 5.45 -37.72 -1.53
C VAL A 117 5.51 -36.20 -1.46
N GLN A 118 6.53 -35.56 -2.04
CA GLN A 118 6.64 -34.12 -2.08
C GLN A 118 5.55 -33.52 -3.00
N LYS A 119 5.39 -34.04 -4.21
CA LYS A 119 4.36 -33.56 -5.15
C LYS A 119 2.93 -33.77 -4.64
N VAL A 120 2.66 -34.92 -3.98
CA VAL A 120 1.40 -35.14 -3.29
C VAL A 120 1.13 -34.06 -2.25
N ARG A 121 2.12 -33.76 -1.41
CA ARG A 121 1.99 -32.68 -0.42
C ARG A 121 1.79 -31.31 -1.03
N GLU A 122 2.46 -31.02 -2.15
CA GLU A 122 2.27 -29.76 -2.89
C GLU A 122 0.85 -29.66 -3.44
N ALA A 123 0.34 -30.73 -4.04
CA ALA A 123 -1.03 -30.78 -4.56
C ALA A 123 -2.09 -30.71 -3.44
N GLU A 124 -1.89 -31.42 -2.32
CA GLU A 124 -2.77 -31.30 -1.15
C GLU A 124 -2.79 -29.86 -0.60
N ARG A 125 -1.63 -29.20 -0.56
CA ARG A 125 -1.53 -27.78 -0.15
C ARG A 125 -2.25 -26.85 -1.12
N ALA A 126 -2.06 -27.04 -2.43
CA ALA A 126 -2.75 -26.23 -3.45
C ALA A 126 -4.28 -26.37 -3.33
N GLN A 127 -4.78 -27.57 -3.10
CA GLN A 127 -6.22 -27.81 -2.85
C GLN A 127 -6.70 -27.11 -1.58
N VAL A 128 -5.90 -27.09 -0.51
CA VAL A 128 -6.22 -26.37 0.73
C VAL A 128 -6.31 -24.88 0.47
N VAL A 129 -5.34 -24.30 -0.24
CA VAL A 129 -5.36 -22.86 -0.58
C VAL A 129 -6.61 -22.52 -1.40
N GLU A 130 -6.91 -23.31 -2.42
CA GLU A 130 -8.09 -23.06 -3.26
C GLU A 130 -9.41 -23.16 -2.46
N LYS A 131 -9.51 -24.11 -1.52
CA LYS A 131 -10.65 -24.23 -0.62
C LYS A 131 -10.83 -23.02 0.29
N TYR A 132 -9.72 -22.43 0.77
CA TYR A 132 -9.75 -21.27 1.68
C TYR A 132 -9.70 -19.92 0.96
N ARG A 133 -9.46 -19.87 -0.34
CA ARG A 133 -9.44 -18.63 -1.14
C ARG A 133 -10.68 -17.75 -0.96
N PRO A 134 -11.93 -18.27 -0.88
CA PRO A 134 -13.11 -17.45 -0.62
C PRO A 134 -13.16 -16.86 0.79
N SER A 135 -12.35 -17.38 1.72
CA SER A 135 -12.28 -16.95 3.13
C SER A 135 -11.11 -15.99 3.40
N ILE A 136 -10.33 -15.63 2.38
CA ILE A 136 -9.28 -14.61 2.51
C ILE A 136 -9.92 -13.29 2.88
N GLY A 137 -9.32 -12.58 3.84
CA GLY A 137 -9.87 -11.36 4.42
C GLY A 137 -10.95 -11.58 5.49
N GLN A 138 -11.37 -12.82 5.73
CA GLN A 138 -12.39 -13.14 6.74
C GLN A 138 -11.77 -13.67 8.02
N LEU A 139 -12.56 -13.61 9.10
CA LEU A 139 -12.19 -14.14 10.39
C LEU A 139 -12.28 -15.67 10.40
N VAL A 140 -11.18 -16.33 10.73
CA VAL A 140 -11.11 -17.78 10.89
C VAL A 140 -10.77 -18.16 12.33
N ASN A 141 -11.23 -19.35 12.75
CA ASN A 141 -10.92 -19.93 14.05
C ASN A 141 -9.93 -21.06 13.89
N GLY A 142 -8.92 -21.12 14.74
CA GLY A 142 -7.95 -22.20 14.71
C GLY A 142 -7.43 -22.55 16.08
N ALA A 143 -6.76 -23.70 16.16
CA ALA A 143 -6.07 -24.17 17.36
C ALA A 143 -4.55 -24.17 17.16
N VAL A 144 -3.81 -23.72 18.15
CA VAL A 144 -2.34 -23.72 18.11
C VAL A 144 -1.79 -25.14 18.11
N LYS A 145 -1.23 -25.57 16.99
CA LYS A 145 -0.63 -26.89 16.80
C LYS A 145 0.84 -26.93 17.22
N LYS A 146 1.57 -25.85 16.90
CA LYS A 146 3.00 -25.74 17.19
C LYS A 146 3.38 -24.30 17.54
N VAL A 147 4.25 -24.16 18.54
CA VAL A 147 4.81 -22.86 18.94
C VAL A 147 6.29 -22.85 18.62
N SER A 148 6.73 -21.84 17.86
CA SER A 148 8.14 -21.56 17.55
C SER A 148 8.53 -20.17 18.06
N ARG A 149 9.81 -19.82 17.96
CA ARG A 149 10.27 -18.47 18.35
C ARG A 149 9.74 -17.36 17.46
N GLU A 150 9.58 -17.63 16.18
CA GLU A 150 9.24 -16.65 15.14
C GLU A 150 7.78 -16.73 14.67
N PHE A 151 7.13 -17.88 14.83
CA PHE A 151 5.78 -18.11 14.35
C PHE A 151 5.05 -19.20 15.14
N LEU A 152 3.73 -19.22 14.97
CA LEU A 152 2.85 -20.33 15.35
C LEU A 152 2.35 -21.05 14.11
N ILE A 153 2.12 -22.37 14.25
CA ILE A 153 1.33 -23.11 13.27
C ILE A 153 -0.04 -23.34 13.89
N ILE A 154 -1.05 -22.92 13.17
CA ILE A 154 -2.45 -22.98 13.56
C ILE A 154 -3.16 -24.01 12.70
N ASP A 155 -3.85 -24.92 13.35
CA ASP A 155 -4.73 -25.89 12.69
C ASP A 155 -6.11 -25.26 12.50
N LEU A 156 -6.52 -25.08 11.24
CA LEU A 156 -7.82 -24.54 10.86
C LEU A 156 -8.90 -25.62 10.70
N GLY A 157 -8.54 -26.89 10.88
CA GLY A 157 -9.38 -28.04 10.62
C GLY A 157 -9.22 -28.61 9.20
N ASP A 158 -9.77 -29.80 8.96
CA ASP A 158 -9.71 -30.50 7.65
C ASP A 158 -8.29 -30.67 7.08
N GLY A 159 -7.28 -30.70 7.94
CA GLY A 159 -5.88 -30.83 7.53
C GLY A 159 -5.25 -29.54 7.05
N ALA A 160 -5.96 -28.41 7.10
CA ALA A 160 -5.44 -27.11 6.75
C ALA A 160 -4.61 -26.51 7.87
N GLU A 161 -3.39 -26.10 7.55
CA GLU A 161 -2.49 -25.42 8.47
C GLU A 161 -2.22 -23.99 7.97
N ALA A 162 -2.22 -23.05 8.91
CA ALA A 162 -1.84 -21.66 8.64
C ALA A 162 -0.72 -21.22 9.55
N ILE A 163 0.05 -20.23 9.12
CA ILE A 163 1.13 -19.64 9.87
C ILE A 163 0.69 -18.29 10.44
N LEU A 164 0.94 -18.06 11.71
CA LEU A 164 0.82 -16.76 12.35
C LEU A 164 2.21 -16.32 12.79
N SER A 165 2.79 -15.36 12.06
CA SER A 165 4.10 -14.78 12.34
C SER A 165 4.04 -13.91 13.59
N ARG A 166 5.13 -13.81 14.36
CA ARG A 166 5.15 -12.99 15.58
C ARG A 166 4.93 -11.50 15.32
N ASN A 167 5.30 -11.02 14.15
CA ASN A 167 5.03 -9.64 13.72
C ASN A 167 3.53 -9.34 13.53
N GLU A 168 2.72 -10.41 13.39
CA GLU A 168 1.27 -10.35 13.20
C GLU A 168 0.48 -10.61 14.50
N PHE A 169 1.18 -10.71 15.64
CA PHE A 169 0.54 -10.79 16.96
C PHE A 169 0.11 -9.40 17.42
N ILE A 170 -0.90 -9.38 18.27
CA ILE A 170 -1.16 -8.20 19.09
C ILE A 170 -0.04 -8.13 20.15
N PRO A 171 0.57 -6.95 20.37
CA PRO A 171 1.62 -6.80 21.36
C PRO A 171 1.20 -7.30 22.75
N GLY A 172 2.01 -8.17 23.36
CA GLY A 172 1.75 -8.74 24.69
C GLY A 172 0.99 -10.07 24.70
N GLU A 173 0.50 -10.56 23.55
CA GLU A 173 -0.14 -11.87 23.47
C GLU A 173 0.87 -13.02 23.62
N ILE A 174 0.45 -14.04 24.37
CA ILE A 174 1.21 -15.27 24.58
C ILE A 174 0.28 -16.46 24.35
N PHE A 175 0.64 -17.30 23.38
CA PHE A 175 -0.11 -18.50 23.04
C PHE A 175 0.64 -19.77 23.44
N ARG A 176 -0.12 -20.78 23.88
CA ARG A 176 0.37 -22.11 24.18
C ARG A 176 -0.21 -23.11 23.19
N MET A 177 0.43 -24.26 23.10
CA MET A 177 -0.09 -25.38 22.31
C MET A 177 -1.47 -25.80 22.82
N GLY A 178 -2.44 -25.90 21.90
CA GLY A 178 -3.83 -26.22 22.21
C GLY A 178 -4.73 -25.00 22.43
N ASP A 179 -4.19 -23.81 22.58
CA ASP A 179 -5.01 -22.58 22.66
C ASP A 179 -5.81 -22.37 21.38
N ARG A 180 -7.03 -21.87 21.52
CA ARG A 180 -7.85 -21.45 20.39
C ARG A 180 -7.71 -19.96 20.19
N LEU A 181 -7.61 -19.54 18.94
CA LEU A 181 -7.53 -18.14 18.56
C LEU A 181 -8.37 -17.86 17.32
N ARG A 182 -8.71 -16.59 17.17
CA ARG A 182 -9.33 -16.01 15.97
C ARG A 182 -8.30 -15.14 15.27
N ALA A 183 -8.26 -15.17 13.95
CA ALA A 183 -7.38 -14.33 13.16
C ALA A 183 -7.95 -14.09 11.76
N ILE A 184 -7.47 -13.09 11.09
CA ILE A 184 -7.81 -12.85 9.68
C ILE A 184 -6.92 -13.75 8.81
N LEU A 185 -7.55 -14.43 7.87
CA LEU A 185 -6.85 -15.22 6.88
C LEU A 185 -6.30 -14.29 5.80
N GLN A 186 -4.99 -14.39 5.56
CA GLN A 186 -4.29 -13.66 4.50
C GLN A 186 -3.69 -14.66 3.51
N GLU A 187 -3.55 -14.24 2.27
CA GLU A 187 -2.79 -14.98 1.27
C GLU A 187 -1.30 -14.72 1.50
N GLU A 188 -0.48 -15.77 1.54
CA GLU A 188 0.97 -15.63 1.61
C GLU A 188 1.59 -16.38 0.43
N GLU A 189 2.22 -15.64 -0.46
CA GLU A 189 3.04 -16.19 -1.54
C GLU A 189 4.38 -16.65 -0.96
N ARG A 190 4.43 -17.82 -0.35
CA ARG A 190 5.70 -18.45 0.05
C ARG A 190 6.08 -19.53 -0.93
N GLU A 191 7.21 -19.30 -1.59
CA GLU A 191 7.86 -20.33 -2.39
C GLU A 191 8.26 -21.55 -1.53
N ASN A 192 7.65 -22.68 -1.81
CA ASN A 192 8.16 -24.04 -1.64
C ASN A 192 8.24 -24.73 -0.27
N ARG A 193 8.15 -24.13 0.92
CA ARG A 193 8.20 -24.91 2.19
C ARG A 193 7.38 -24.29 3.32
N GLY A 194 6.33 -24.99 3.77
CA GLY A 194 5.53 -24.62 4.95
C GLY A 194 4.05 -24.47 4.63
N PRO A 195 3.21 -24.03 5.60
CA PRO A 195 1.82 -23.64 5.38
C PRO A 195 1.76 -22.46 4.41
N GLN A 196 0.84 -22.51 3.45
CA GLN A 196 0.64 -21.45 2.43
C GLN A 196 -0.42 -20.43 2.82
N LEU A 197 -1.09 -20.65 3.94
CA LEU A 197 -2.06 -19.74 4.51
C LEU A 197 -1.39 -18.96 5.64
N ALA A 198 -1.52 -17.63 5.60
CA ALA A 198 -1.05 -16.74 6.63
C ALA A 198 -2.21 -16.22 7.48
N LEU A 199 -1.93 -15.88 8.70
CA LEU A 199 -2.89 -15.28 9.62
C LEU A 199 -2.34 -13.97 10.17
N SER A 200 -3.24 -13.01 10.36
CA SER A 200 -2.95 -11.77 11.06
C SER A 200 -3.96 -11.50 12.18
N ARG A 201 -3.47 -11.03 13.31
CA ARG A 201 -4.27 -10.47 14.40
C ARG A 201 -4.05 -8.96 14.54
N LYS A 202 -3.07 -8.44 13.83
CA LYS A 202 -2.64 -7.04 13.88
C LYS A 202 -3.36 -6.15 12.89
N CYS A 203 -3.85 -6.71 11.78
CA CYS A 203 -4.49 -5.96 10.71
C CYS A 203 -5.79 -5.26 11.16
N PRO A 204 -6.15 -4.12 10.53
CA PRO A 204 -7.40 -3.39 10.84
C PRO A 204 -8.66 -4.21 10.57
N GLU A 205 -8.65 -5.08 9.55
CA GLU A 205 -9.77 -5.94 9.15
C GLU A 205 -10.21 -6.86 10.30
N MET A 206 -9.28 -7.25 11.17
CA MET A 206 -9.58 -8.05 12.37
C MET A 206 -10.65 -7.37 13.23
N VAL A 207 -10.54 -6.06 13.40
CA VAL A 207 -11.48 -5.28 14.19
C VAL A 207 -12.84 -5.22 13.49
N GLY A 208 -12.85 -4.97 12.18
CA GLY A 208 -14.07 -4.92 11.37
C GLY A 208 -14.87 -6.21 11.40
N GLU A 209 -14.20 -7.35 11.21
CA GLU A 209 -14.84 -8.67 11.24
C GLU A 209 -15.33 -9.05 12.65
N LEU A 210 -14.62 -8.65 13.71
CA LEU A 210 -15.09 -8.84 15.07
C LEU A 210 -16.34 -8.02 15.35
N PHE A 211 -16.40 -6.75 14.88
CA PHE A 211 -17.61 -5.94 15.01
C PHE A 211 -18.77 -6.51 14.19
N LYS A 212 -18.53 -7.03 13.00
CA LYS A 212 -19.53 -7.70 12.18
C LYS A 212 -20.10 -8.96 12.86
N LEU A 213 -19.27 -9.65 13.66
CA LEU A 213 -19.72 -10.80 14.44
C LEU A 213 -20.59 -10.40 15.65
N GLU A 214 -20.21 -9.32 16.36
CA GLU A 214 -20.86 -8.90 17.61
C GLU A 214 -22.04 -7.94 17.41
N VAL A 215 -22.11 -7.26 16.25
CA VAL A 215 -23.10 -6.22 15.93
C VAL A 215 -23.94 -6.66 14.73
N PRO A 216 -25.14 -7.21 14.94
CA PRO A 216 -26.00 -7.68 13.84
C PRO A 216 -26.30 -6.59 12.81
N GLU A 217 -26.45 -5.35 13.24
CA GLU A 217 -26.74 -4.20 12.40
C GLU A 217 -25.63 -3.93 11.37
N ILE A 218 -24.36 -4.32 11.67
CA ILE A 218 -23.24 -4.28 10.73
C ILE A 218 -23.31 -5.49 9.79
N ALA A 219 -23.60 -6.68 10.32
CA ALA A 219 -23.74 -7.88 9.50
C ALA A 219 -24.86 -7.76 8.46
N GLU A 220 -25.97 -7.07 8.80
CA GLU A 220 -27.13 -6.78 7.94
C GLU A 220 -26.91 -5.56 7.05
N GLN A 221 -25.73 -4.91 7.08
CA GLN A 221 -25.38 -3.72 6.29
C GLN A 221 -26.26 -2.49 6.56
N VAL A 222 -26.92 -2.42 7.71
CA VAL A 222 -27.65 -1.24 8.18
C VAL A 222 -26.67 -0.18 8.67
N ILE A 223 -25.59 -0.63 9.32
CA ILE A 223 -24.45 0.18 9.74
C ILE A 223 -23.24 -0.24 8.91
N GLU A 224 -22.58 0.73 8.31
CA GLU A 224 -21.35 0.52 7.53
C GLU A 224 -20.14 1.02 8.32
N ILE A 225 -19.07 0.23 8.33
CA ILE A 225 -17.74 0.67 8.79
C ILE A 225 -17.05 1.34 7.61
N LYS A 226 -16.82 2.66 7.71
CA LYS A 226 -16.19 3.46 6.64
C LYS A 226 -14.67 3.48 6.73
N ALA A 227 -14.12 3.55 7.95
CA ALA A 227 -12.70 3.56 8.16
C ALA A 227 -12.33 2.94 9.51
N ILE A 228 -11.14 2.33 9.58
CA ILE A 228 -10.56 1.78 10.80
C ILE A 228 -9.12 2.25 10.88
N ALA A 229 -8.77 2.94 11.97
CA ALA A 229 -7.40 3.29 12.30
C ALA A 229 -6.99 2.56 13.56
N ARG A 230 -5.92 1.77 13.48
CA ARG A 230 -5.54 0.84 14.53
C ARG A 230 -4.10 1.00 14.99
N ASP A 231 -3.91 1.01 16.30
CA ASP A 231 -2.65 0.83 16.99
C ASP A 231 -2.75 -0.46 17.81
N PRO A 232 -2.31 -1.59 17.26
CA PRO A 232 -2.58 -2.92 17.82
C PRO A 232 -2.16 -3.06 19.27
N GLY A 233 -3.06 -3.58 20.10
CA GLY A 233 -2.84 -3.77 21.54
C GLY A 233 -2.92 -2.49 22.38
N SER A 234 -3.21 -1.34 21.76
CA SER A 234 -3.30 -0.07 22.46
C SER A 234 -4.66 0.60 22.23
N ARG A 235 -4.92 1.10 21.04
CA ARG A 235 -6.15 1.87 20.74
C ARG A 235 -6.53 1.75 19.27
N THR A 236 -7.83 1.64 19.02
CA THR A 236 -8.41 1.66 17.66
C THR A 236 -9.56 2.65 17.59
N LYS A 237 -9.62 3.39 16.50
CA LYS A 237 -10.79 4.21 16.14
C LYS A 237 -11.50 3.58 14.96
N ILE A 238 -12.85 3.55 15.03
CA ILE A 238 -13.72 2.97 14.02
C ILE A 238 -14.74 4.01 13.63
N ALA A 239 -14.75 4.41 12.38
CA ALA A 239 -15.74 5.33 11.84
C ALA A 239 -16.90 4.57 11.22
N VAL A 240 -18.09 4.81 11.73
CA VAL A 240 -19.33 4.11 11.36
C VAL A 240 -20.38 5.09 10.82
N LYS A 241 -21.10 4.66 9.79
CA LYS A 241 -22.21 5.41 9.17
C LYS A 241 -23.45 4.54 9.11
N THR A 242 -24.61 5.10 9.35
CA THR A 242 -25.89 4.43 9.11
C THR A 242 -26.66 5.12 7.99
N ASN A 243 -27.39 4.32 7.23
CA ASN A 243 -28.31 4.81 6.20
C ASN A 243 -29.73 4.98 6.73
N ASP A 244 -30.04 4.55 7.97
CA ASP A 244 -31.32 4.73 8.65
C ASP A 244 -31.20 5.72 9.81
N ASN A 245 -31.72 6.91 9.64
CA ASN A 245 -31.68 8.00 10.64
C ASN A 245 -32.34 7.64 11.98
N ARG A 246 -33.05 6.51 12.09
CA ARG A 246 -33.68 6.04 13.33
C ARG A 246 -32.73 5.23 14.20
N ILE A 247 -31.59 4.85 13.68
CA ILE A 247 -30.59 4.02 14.37
C ILE A 247 -29.40 4.88 14.76
N ASP A 248 -29.05 4.87 16.03
CA ASP A 248 -27.79 5.41 16.52
C ASP A 248 -26.65 4.41 16.23
N PRO A 249 -25.73 4.69 15.28
CA PRO A 249 -24.68 3.77 14.92
C PRO A 249 -23.69 3.55 16.05
N VAL A 250 -23.41 4.56 16.86
CA VAL A 250 -22.51 4.46 18.01
C VAL A 250 -23.12 3.61 19.11
N GLY A 251 -24.37 3.91 19.48
CA GLY A 251 -25.07 3.14 20.50
C GLY A 251 -25.27 1.67 20.15
N ALA A 252 -25.52 1.36 18.88
CA ALA A 252 -25.60 -0.02 18.38
C ALA A 252 -24.30 -0.78 18.49
N CYS A 253 -23.19 -0.15 18.14
CA CYS A 253 -21.85 -0.74 18.23
C CYS A 253 -21.37 -0.88 19.68
N VAL A 254 -21.69 0.08 20.55
CA VAL A 254 -21.36 0.01 21.99
C VAL A 254 -22.15 -1.10 22.67
N GLY A 255 -23.43 -1.22 22.35
CA GLY A 255 -24.34 -2.17 22.96
C GLY A 255 -24.76 -1.80 24.39
N MET A 256 -25.67 -2.58 24.96
CA MET A 256 -26.15 -2.32 26.32
C MET A 256 -25.01 -2.33 27.35
N ARG A 257 -24.80 -1.20 28.02
CA ARG A 257 -23.71 -1.01 29.00
C ARG A 257 -22.33 -1.32 28.46
N GLY A 258 -22.08 -1.18 27.15
CA GLY A 258 -20.82 -1.45 26.52
C GLY A 258 -20.52 -2.93 26.28
N SER A 259 -21.52 -3.81 26.35
CA SER A 259 -21.29 -5.25 26.24
C SER A 259 -20.65 -5.69 24.92
N ARG A 260 -21.08 -5.11 23.78
CA ARG A 260 -20.58 -5.47 22.47
C ARG A 260 -19.13 -4.98 22.27
N VAL A 261 -18.89 -3.70 22.54
CA VAL A 261 -17.55 -3.13 22.45
C VAL A 261 -16.56 -3.83 23.40
N GLN A 262 -17.01 -4.24 24.60
CA GLN A 262 -16.18 -4.95 25.55
C GLN A 262 -15.85 -6.37 25.07
N ALA A 263 -16.76 -7.06 24.39
CA ALA A 263 -16.51 -8.38 23.81
C ALA A 263 -15.41 -8.29 22.75
N VAL A 264 -15.49 -7.30 21.81
CA VAL A 264 -14.46 -7.06 20.81
C VAL A 264 -13.12 -6.67 21.47
N SER A 265 -13.14 -5.71 22.41
CA SER A 265 -11.94 -5.28 23.15
C SER A 265 -11.23 -6.45 23.83
N SER A 266 -11.98 -7.35 24.46
CA SER A 266 -11.43 -8.53 25.17
C SER A 266 -10.74 -9.50 24.20
N GLU A 267 -11.27 -9.71 22.99
CA GLU A 267 -10.65 -10.52 21.97
C GLU A 267 -9.33 -9.89 21.44
N LEU A 268 -9.27 -8.56 21.46
CA LEU A 268 -8.10 -7.77 21.02
C LEU A 268 -7.07 -7.51 22.14
N GLY A 269 -7.10 -8.28 23.22
CA GLY A 269 -6.17 -8.09 24.33
C GLY A 269 -6.41 -6.85 25.18
N ASN A 270 -7.68 -6.44 25.33
CA ASN A 270 -8.14 -5.22 26.01
C ASN A 270 -7.73 -3.92 25.32
N GLU A 271 -7.61 -3.95 24.00
CA GLU A 271 -7.42 -2.76 23.17
C GLU A 271 -8.59 -1.78 23.34
N ARG A 272 -8.27 -0.50 23.51
CA ARG A 272 -9.29 0.53 23.64
C ARG A 272 -9.94 0.85 22.30
N LEU A 273 -11.25 0.78 22.24
CA LEU A 273 -12.03 1.02 21.03
C LEU A 273 -12.83 2.32 21.14
N ASP A 274 -12.58 3.24 20.21
CA ASP A 274 -13.33 4.49 20.07
C ASP A 274 -14.18 4.40 18.81
N ILE A 275 -15.51 4.52 18.99
CA ILE A 275 -16.47 4.49 17.89
C ILE A 275 -16.81 5.92 17.53
N VAL A 276 -16.61 6.27 16.27
CA VAL A 276 -16.74 7.62 15.70
C VAL A 276 -17.86 7.62 14.68
N VAL A 277 -18.71 8.65 14.70
CA VAL A 277 -19.68 8.86 13.63
C VAL A 277 -18.93 9.36 12.40
N TRP A 278 -19.11 8.67 11.28
CA TRP A 278 -18.61 9.12 9.99
C TRP A 278 -19.40 10.33 9.49
N ASP A 279 -18.69 11.30 8.98
CA ASP A 279 -19.24 12.42 8.23
C ASP A 279 -18.54 12.57 6.90
N ASP A 280 -19.25 13.00 5.88
CA ASP A 280 -18.65 13.24 4.55
C ASP A 280 -17.92 14.59 4.52
N ASP A 281 -18.21 15.51 5.47
CA ASP A 281 -17.41 16.70 5.72
C ASP A 281 -16.16 16.34 6.52
N PRO A 282 -14.95 16.53 5.94
CA PRO A 282 -13.71 16.22 6.61
C PRO A 282 -13.49 16.93 7.95
N ALA A 283 -13.96 18.20 8.07
CA ALA A 283 -13.86 18.96 9.30
C ALA A 283 -14.75 18.37 10.40
N GLN A 284 -15.99 18.01 10.07
CA GLN A 284 -16.91 17.38 11.01
C GLN A 284 -16.41 15.97 11.42
N LEU A 285 -15.90 15.19 10.47
CA LEU A 285 -15.30 13.88 10.75
C LEU A 285 -14.10 14.02 11.68
N LEU A 286 -13.27 15.05 11.50
CA LEU A 286 -12.15 15.34 12.38
C LEU A 286 -12.64 15.64 13.80
N ILE A 287 -13.63 16.51 13.96
CA ILE A 287 -14.24 16.84 15.26
C ILE A 287 -14.71 15.56 15.94
N ASN A 288 -15.47 14.74 15.23
CA ASN A 288 -15.99 13.47 15.75
C ASN A 288 -14.85 12.51 16.16
N SER A 289 -13.73 12.50 15.42
CA SER A 289 -12.61 11.60 15.66
C SER A 289 -11.69 12.05 16.79
N MET A 290 -11.58 13.35 17.04
CA MET A 290 -10.67 13.91 18.05
C MET A 290 -11.22 13.82 19.47
N GLY A 291 -12.50 13.51 19.63
CA GLY A 291 -13.12 13.39 20.96
C GLY A 291 -12.28 12.56 21.96
N PRO A 292 -12.30 12.94 23.22
CA PRO A 292 -13.11 13.96 23.89
C PRO A 292 -12.48 15.37 23.94
N ALA A 293 -11.43 15.66 23.12
CA ALA A 293 -10.85 17.00 23.05
C ALA A 293 -11.82 18.00 22.41
N GLU A 294 -11.88 19.20 22.98
CA GLU A 294 -12.69 20.29 22.45
C GLU A 294 -11.86 21.07 21.42
N ILE A 295 -12.38 21.13 20.20
CA ILE A 295 -11.76 21.86 19.08
C ILE A 295 -12.40 23.25 19.02
N THR A 296 -11.55 24.29 18.98
CA THR A 296 -11.98 25.69 18.90
C THR A 296 -12.11 26.13 17.44
N SER A 297 -11.13 25.80 16.61
CA SER A 297 -11.16 26.13 15.19
C SER A 297 -10.40 25.10 14.34
N ILE A 298 -10.75 25.01 13.06
CA ILE A 298 -10.12 24.16 12.06
C ILE A 298 -9.83 25.01 10.83
N VAL A 299 -8.59 24.96 10.36
CA VAL A 299 -8.17 25.55 9.07
C VAL A 299 -7.79 24.42 8.14
N LEU A 300 -8.44 24.36 6.98
CA LEU A 300 -8.22 23.37 5.93
C LEU A 300 -7.32 23.96 4.86
N ASP A 301 -6.22 23.27 4.56
CA ASP A 301 -5.38 23.54 3.39
C ASP A 301 -5.54 22.37 2.41
N GLU A 302 -6.41 22.55 1.43
CA GLU A 302 -6.72 21.50 0.43
C GLU A 302 -5.53 21.22 -0.48
N ILE A 303 -4.69 22.22 -0.74
CA ILE A 303 -3.53 22.09 -1.64
C ILE A 303 -2.46 21.18 -1.00
N LYS A 304 -2.22 21.36 0.31
CA LYS A 304 -1.25 20.54 1.04
C LYS A 304 -1.87 19.29 1.68
N GLY A 305 -3.18 19.11 1.63
CA GLY A 305 -3.88 18.03 2.31
C GLY A 305 -3.69 18.07 3.83
N THR A 306 -3.58 19.28 4.42
CA THR A 306 -3.33 19.46 5.85
C THR A 306 -4.48 20.17 6.55
N MET A 307 -4.73 19.77 7.79
CA MET A 307 -5.66 20.44 8.70
C MET A 307 -4.91 20.99 9.90
N GLU A 308 -5.00 22.27 10.15
CA GLU A 308 -4.56 22.88 11.42
C GLU A 308 -5.77 22.96 12.37
N VAL A 309 -5.58 22.41 13.55
CA VAL A 309 -6.64 22.25 14.56
C VAL A 309 -6.22 23.00 15.81
N ALA A 310 -6.95 24.07 16.13
CA ALA A 310 -6.77 24.78 17.39
C ALA A 310 -7.63 24.14 18.48
N VAL A 311 -7.01 23.92 19.62
CA VAL A 311 -7.67 23.37 20.82
C VAL A 311 -7.32 24.23 22.01
N THR A 312 -8.16 24.18 23.05
CA THR A 312 -7.86 24.88 24.30
C THR A 312 -6.61 24.31 24.96
N GLN A 313 -5.86 25.14 25.67
CA GLN A 313 -4.60 24.72 26.31
C GLN A 313 -4.82 23.53 27.27
N ASP A 314 -5.95 23.47 27.95
CA ASP A 314 -6.32 22.38 28.87
C ASP A 314 -6.51 21.05 28.14
N THR A 315 -6.98 21.06 26.89
CA THR A 315 -7.27 19.85 26.10
C THR A 315 -6.18 19.48 25.10
N LEU A 316 -5.16 20.31 24.93
CA LEU A 316 -4.04 20.10 23.98
C LEU A 316 -3.36 18.73 24.17
N ALA A 317 -2.99 18.41 25.42
CA ALA A 317 -2.37 17.11 25.72
C ALA A 317 -3.30 15.93 25.42
N GLN A 318 -4.61 16.11 25.57
CA GLN A 318 -5.61 15.09 25.30
C GLN A 318 -5.88 14.96 23.78
N ALA A 319 -5.91 16.08 23.07
CA ALA A 319 -6.03 16.13 21.61
C ALA A 319 -4.85 15.38 20.95
N ILE A 320 -3.64 15.64 21.37
CA ILE A 320 -2.44 14.96 20.88
C ILE A 320 -2.44 13.50 21.30
N GLY A 321 -2.77 13.21 22.56
CA GLY A 321 -2.71 11.87 23.14
C GLY A 321 -1.29 11.42 23.43
N LYS A 322 -1.15 10.27 24.10
CA LYS A 322 0.16 9.71 24.47
C LYS A 322 0.97 9.39 23.20
N GLY A 323 2.12 10.07 23.04
CA GLY A 323 3.00 9.88 21.88
C GLY A 323 2.34 10.21 20.52
N GLY A 324 1.40 11.16 20.49
CA GLY A 324 0.71 11.54 19.27
C GLY A 324 -0.34 10.54 18.77
N GLN A 325 -0.70 9.55 19.60
CA GLN A 325 -1.59 8.45 19.18
C GLN A 325 -2.95 8.93 18.70
N ASN A 326 -3.56 9.91 19.42
CA ASN A 326 -4.89 10.38 19.06
C ASN A 326 -4.90 11.10 17.70
N VAL A 327 -3.94 12.01 17.48
CA VAL A 327 -3.77 12.73 16.21
C VAL A 327 -3.47 11.75 15.06
N ARG A 328 -2.54 10.81 15.28
CA ARG A 328 -2.17 9.80 14.26
C ARG A 328 -3.36 8.95 13.83
N LEU A 329 -4.15 8.46 14.78
CA LEU A 329 -5.35 7.66 14.47
C LEU A 329 -6.43 8.50 13.80
N SER A 330 -6.62 9.75 14.21
CA SER A 330 -7.56 10.66 13.57
C SER A 330 -7.11 11.03 12.15
N SER A 331 -5.83 11.24 11.94
CA SER A 331 -5.23 11.44 10.60
C SER A 331 -5.50 10.24 9.66
N GLN A 332 -5.38 9.01 10.16
CA GLN A 332 -5.69 7.81 9.38
C GLN A 332 -7.19 7.66 9.06
N ILE A 333 -8.07 8.10 9.97
CA ILE A 333 -9.53 8.06 9.75
C ILE A 333 -9.98 9.08 8.72
N THR A 334 -9.43 10.30 8.80
CA THR A 334 -9.82 11.41 7.92
C THR A 334 -9.09 11.39 6.58
N GLY A 335 -7.91 10.74 6.53
CA GLY A 335 -7.02 10.79 5.36
C GLY A 335 -6.23 12.11 5.24
N TRP A 336 -6.34 13.03 6.22
CA TRP A 336 -5.69 14.32 6.23
C TRP A 336 -4.51 14.35 7.21
N LYS A 337 -3.51 15.14 6.90
CA LYS A 337 -2.40 15.39 7.82
C LYS A 337 -2.82 16.44 8.86
N ILE A 338 -2.87 16.06 10.12
CA ILE A 338 -3.40 16.90 11.20
C ILE A 338 -2.25 17.53 11.98
N ASN A 339 -2.29 18.87 12.13
CA ASN A 339 -1.43 19.64 13.00
C ASN A 339 -2.27 20.23 14.14
N VAL A 340 -1.95 19.88 15.38
CA VAL A 340 -2.67 20.38 16.55
C VAL A 340 -1.85 21.51 17.19
N ILE A 341 -2.47 22.65 17.39
CA ILE A 341 -1.90 23.84 18.02
C ILE A 341 -2.81 24.32 19.15
N ASP A 342 -2.26 25.06 20.08
CA ASP A 342 -3.08 25.73 21.09
C ASP A 342 -3.74 26.99 20.51
N GLU A 343 -4.83 27.42 21.15
CA GLU A 343 -5.66 28.55 20.71
C GLU A 343 -4.87 29.86 20.66
N ASP A 344 -3.95 30.07 21.62
CA ASP A 344 -3.12 31.27 21.67
C ASP A 344 -2.16 31.32 20.48
N SER A 345 -1.52 30.17 20.16
CA SER A 345 -0.64 30.03 18.98
C SER A 345 -1.38 30.19 17.67
N ALA A 346 -2.65 29.70 17.61
CA ALA A 346 -3.49 29.88 16.43
C ALA A 346 -3.86 31.36 16.22
N ALA A 347 -4.19 32.05 17.29
CA ALA A 347 -4.48 33.51 17.26
C ALA A 347 -3.23 34.31 16.84
N GLU A 348 -2.04 34.00 17.41
CA GLU A 348 -0.79 34.65 17.03
C GLU A 348 -0.42 34.42 15.56
N LYS A 349 -0.62 33.20 15.03
CA LYS A 349 -0.43 32.92 13.61
C LYS A 349 -1.39 33.69 12.73
N GLY A 350 -2.68 33.70 13.08
CA GLY A 350 -3.69 34.46 12.36
C GLY A 350 -3.39 35.97 12.35
N GLU A 351 -2.91 36.53 13.49
CA GLU A 351 -2.46 37.93 13.56
C GLU A 351 -1.21 38.19 12.71
N GLN A 352 -0.26 37.27 12.70
CA GLN A 352 0.96 37.37 11.89
C GLN A 352 0.64 37.27 10.38
N GLU A 353 -0.18 36.31 9.97
CA GLU A 353 -0.63 36.16 8.60
C GLU A 353 -1.47 37.35 8.17
N GLY A 354 -2.42 37.82 8.99
CA GLY A 354 -3.20 39.02 8.76
C GLY A 354 -2.31 40.25 8.66
N SER A 355 -1.32 40.42 9.55
CA SER A 355 -0.36 41.55 9.50
C SER A 355 0.55 41.47 8.26
N SER A 356 0.97 40.29 7.85
CA SER A 356 1.75 40.09 6.62
C SER A 356 0.92 40.47 5.40
N PHE A 357 -0.33 39.99 5.39
CA PHE A 357 -1.25 40.27 4.30
C PHE A 357 -1.64 41.74 4.20
N VAL A 358 -1.91 42.39 5.34
CA VAL A 358 -2.12 43.86 5.39
C VAL A 358 -0.95 44.61 4.77
N LYS A 359 0.31 44.18 5.06
CA LYS A 359 1.49 44.79 4.44
C LYS A 359 1.55 44.56 2.93
N SER A 360 1.19 43.37 2.49
CA SER A 360 1.14 43.02 1.06
C SER A 360 0.06 43.83 0.33
N LEU A 361 -1.15 43.93 0.90
CA LEU A 361 -2.22 44.74 0.35
C LEU A 361 -1.84 46.22 0.23
N ILE A 362 -1.20 46.79 1.26
CA ILE A 362 -0.69 48.16 1.20
C ILE A 362 0.30 48.33 0.03
N GLY A 363 1.21 47.35 -0.15
CA GLY A 363 2.20 47.38 -1.23
C GLY A 363 1.61 47.22 -2.63
N TYR A 364 0.67 46.30 -2.81
CA TYR A 364 0.10 45.99 -4.14
C TYR A 364 -1.07 46.85 -4.54
N LEU A 365 -1.92 47.25 -3.58
CA LEU A 365 -3.14 48.03 -3.88
C LEU A 365 -2.96 49.52 -3.61
N ASP A 366 -1.83 49.96 -3.06
CA ASP A 366 -1.55 51.33 -2.66
C ASP A 366 -2.72 51.95 -1.85
N VAL A 367 -3.11 51.22 -0.81
CA VAL A 367 -4.19 51.58 0.13
C VAL A 367 -3.67 51.90 1.50
N ASP A 368 -4.42 52.70 2.27
CA ASP A 368 -4.10 52.97 3.65
C ASP A 368 -4.26 51.72 4.54
N LYS A 369 -3.52 51.74 5.66
CA LYS A 369 -3.48 50.64 6.64
C LYS A 369 -4.88 50.29 7.18
N ASP A 370 -5.76 51.28 7.35
CA ASP A 370 -7.10 51.09 7.88
C ASP A 370 -8.02 50.41 6.86
N VAL A 371 -7.85 50.75 5.57
CA VAL A 371 -8.55 50.08 4.45
C VAL A 371 -8.09 48.62 4.31
N ALA A 372 -6.78 48.37 4.36
CA ALA A 372 -6.25 47.03 4.29
C ALA A 372 -6.71 46.14 5.46
N LYS A 373 -6.79 46.72 6.67
CA LYS A 373 -7.32 45.99 7.84
C LYS A 373 -8.81 45.68 7.71
N ALA A 374 -9.63 46.62 7.28
CA ALA A 374 -11.05 46.39 7.08
C ALA A 374 -11.33 45.28 6.06
N LEU A 375 -10.54 45.20 5.00
CA LEU A 375 -10.62 44.10 4.02
C LEU A 375 -10.29 42.74 4.66
N VAL A 376 -9.24 42.67 5.45
CA VAL A 376 -8.81 41.42 6.12
C VAL A 376 -9.82 41.00 7.19
N GLU A 377 -10.36 41.91 7.98
CA GLU A 377 -11.37 41.65 9.01
C GLU A 377 -12.69 41.10 8.41
N ASP A 378 -13.01 41.50 7.18
CA ASP A 378 -14.21 41.03 6.46
C ASP A 378 -13.95 39.78 5.59
N GLY A 379 -12.77 39.15 5.73
CA GLY A 379 -12.42 37.85 5.12
C GLY A 379 -11.72 37.91 3.78
N PHE A 380 -11.38 39.10 3.27
CA PHE A 380 -10.62 39.27 2.01
C PHE A 380 -9.12 39.08 2.27
N THR A 381 -8.70 37.81 2.39
CA THR A 381 -7.35 37.43 2.79
C THR A 381 -6.35 37.24 1.67
N ASN A 382 -6.72 37.38 0.41
CA ASN A 382 -5.79 37.36 -0.72
C ASN A 382 -6.30 38.21 -1.91
N LEU A 383 -5.37 38.54 -2.83
CA LEU A 383 -5.67 39.36 -4.00
C LEU A 383 -6.69 38.71 -4.95
N ASP A 384 -6.68 37.37 -5.06
CA ASP A 384 -7.59 36.62 -5.93
C ASP A 384 -9.04 36.72 -5.43
N LEU A 385 -9.26 36.64 -4.11
CA LEU A 385 -10.58 36.82 -3.51
C LEU A 385 -11.13 38.22 -3.79
N ILE A 386 -10.29 39.26 -3.67
CA ILE A 386 -10.70 40.63 -3.97
C ILE A 386 -11.01 40.79 -5.46
N ALA A 387 -10.15 40.25 -6.33
CA ALA A 387 -10.29 40.34 -7.81
C ALA A 387 -11.51 39.57 -8.34
N SER A 388 -11.93 38.49 -7.68
CA SER A 388 -13.08 37.65 -8.07
C SER A 388 -14.39 38.05 -7.41
N SER A 389 -14.34 38.90 -6.39
CA SER A 389 -15.52 39.36 -5.65
C SER A 389 -16.40 40.30 -6.47
N SER A 390 -17.68 40.39 -6.10
CA SER A 390 -18.58 41.40 -6.68
C SER A 390 -18.42 42.76 -5.98
N ASN A 391 -18.66 43.84 -6.70
CA ASN A 391 -18.65 45.21 -6.15
C ASN A 391 -19.58 45.34 -4.92
N LEU A 392 -20.70 44.63 -4.95
CA LEU A 392 -21.69 44.64 -3.88
C LEU A 392 -21.18 43.96 -2.59
N ASP A 393 -20.28 43.00 -2.70
CA ASP A 393 -19.74 42.31 -1.52
C ASP A 393 -18.73 43.16 -0.78
N ILE A 394 -17.85 43.84 -1.52
CA ILE A 394 -16.87 44.77 -0.96
C ILE A 394 -17.56 46.05 -0.44
N ALA A 395 -18.57 46.54 -1.13
CA ALA A 395 -19.36 47.68 -0.68
C ALA A 395 -20.20 47.46 0.58
N LYS A 396 -20.32 46.21 1.08
CA LYS A 396 -20.94 45.90 2.40
C LYS A 396 -20.06 46.27 3.57
N ILE A 397 -18.75 46.38 3.35
CA ILE A 397 -17.79 46.74 4.39
C ILE A 397 -18.02 48.19 4.83
N GLU A 398 -18.05 48.42 6.13
CA GLU A 398 -18.29 49.72 6.68
C GLU A 398 -17.23 50.75 6.21
N GLY A 399 -17.69 51.78 5.50
CA GLY A 399 -16.81 52.83 4.96
C GLY A 399 -16.42 52.66 3.48
N PHE A 400 -16.88 51.60 2.78
CA PHE A 400 -16.67 51.43 1.35
C PHE A 400 -17.96 51.74 0.54
N ASP A 401 -17.79 52.39 -0.57
CA ASP A 401 -18.83 52.60 -1.59
C ASP A 401 -18.54 51.78 -2.86
N GLU A 402 -19.45 51.78 -3.82
CA GLU A 402 -19.33 51.03 -5.06
C GLU A 402 -18.13 51.52 -5.92
N GLU A 403 -17.78 52.81 -5.82
CA GLU A 403 -16.65 53.38 -6.56
C GLU A 403 -15.30 52.90 -6.00
N VAL A 404 -15.20 52.81 -4.67
CA VAL A 404 -14.02 52.26 -3.98
C VAL A 404 -13.90 50.76 -4.23
N ALA A 405 -15.03 50.02 -4.21
CA ALA A 405 -15.03 48.59 -4.52
C ALA A 405 -14.53 48.30 -5.94
N ASP A 406 -15.02 49.05 -6.97
CA ASP A 406 -14.56 48.94 -8.35
C ASP A 406 -13.05 49.23 -8.48
N LEU A 407 -12.56 50.22 -7.76
CA LEU A 407 -11.16 50.61 -7.79
C LEU A 407 -10.26 49.55 -7.14
N LEU A 408 -10.69 48.95 -6.04
CA LEU A 408 -9.96 47.86 -5.36
C LEU A 408 -9.91 46.60 -6.20
N ILE A 409 -11.02 46.21 -6.83
CA ILE A 409 -11.08 45.05 -7.73
C ILE A 409 -10.19 45.29 -8.94
N GLY A 410 -10.22 46.52 -9.52
CA GLY A 410 -9.37 46.89 -10.64
C GLY A 410 -7.88 46.81 -10.31
N ARG A 411 -7.47 47.38 -9.15
CA ARG A 411 -6.09 47.30 -8.68
C ARG A 411 -5.64 45.89 -8.33
N SER A 412 -6.52 45.07 -7.76
CA SER A 412 -6.20 43.66 -7.46
C SER A 412 -5.95 42.86 -8.74
N LYS A 413 -6.75 43.07 -9.78
CA LYS A 413 -6.51 42.44 -11.11
C LYS A 413 -5.22 42.91 -11.75
N GLU A 414 -4.90 44.22 -11.67
CA GLU A 414 -3.65 44.79 -12.16
C GLU A 414 -2.43 44.25 -11.39
N ALA A 415 -2.52 44.14 -10.07
CA ALA A 415 -1.48 43.57 -9.22
C ALA A 415 -1.24 42.09 -9.52
N LEU A 416 -2.29 41.30 -9.70
CA LEU A 416 -2.20 39.88 -10.09
C LEU A 416 -1.56 39.72 -11.50
N LEU A 417 -1.93 40.60 -12.44
CA LEU A 417 -1.32 40.64 -13.79
C LEU A 417 0.17 40.98 -13.74
N THR A 418 0.55 41.94 -12.86
CA THR A 418 1.95 42.35 -12.67
C THR A 418 2.74 41.23 -12.02
N LEU A 419 2.21 40.57 -10.97
CA LEU A 419 2.80 39.42 -10.34
C LEU A 419 2.98 38.26 -11.36
N ALA A 420 1.98 37.96 -12.16
CA ALA A 420 2.06 36.98 -13.22
C ALA A 420 3.11 37.34 -14.29
N MET A 421 3.27 38.64 -14.62
CA MET A 421 4.31 39.08 -15.53
C MET A 421 5.71 39.06 -14.93
N GLU A 422 5.86 39.38 -13.65
CA GLU A 422 7.13 39.26 -12.90
C GLU A 422 7.55 37.77 -12.77
N LEU A 423 6.63 36.91 -12.41
CA LEU A 423 6.84 35.46 -12.39
C LEU A 423 7.17 34.89 -13.77
N SER A 424 6.54 35.42 -14.83
CA SER A 424 6.83 35.02 -16.22
C SER A 424 8.16 35.57 -16.74
N SER A 425 8.64 36.69 -16.23
CA SER A 425 9.96 37.23 -16.59
C SER A 425 11.12 36.51 -15.90
N ASP A 426 10.94 36.12 -14.67
CA ASP A 426 11.91 35.29 -13.92
C ASP A 426 11.90 33.82 -14.40
N SER A 427 10.74 33.31 -14.86
CA SER A 427 10.59 31.95 -15.40
C SER A 427 10.97 31.83 -16.89
N GLY A 428 11.33 32.93 -17.55
CA GLY A 428 11.65 32.94 -18.99
C GLY A 428 12.83 32.04 -19.37
N ASP A 429 13.77 31.80 -18.44
CA ASP A 429 14.90 30.91 -18.64
C ASP A 429 14.47 29.42 -18.46
N LEU A 430 13.58 29.13 -17.53
CA LEU A 430 12.97 27.79 -17.37
C LEU A 430 12.14 27.38 -18.59
N MET A 431 11.38 28.30 -19.18
CA MET A 431 10.59 28.04 -20.38
C MET A 431 11.44 27.80 -21.65
N SER A 432 12.75 28.10 -21.61
CA SER A 432 13.69 27.72 -22.66
C SER A 432 14.01 26.24 -22.70
N VAL A 433 13.69 25.49 -21.62
CA VAL A 433 13.90 24.04 -21.54
C VAL A 433 12.73 23.32 -22.21
N GLU A 434 13.03 22.51 -23.21
CA GLU A 434 12.02 21.77 -23.95
C GLU A 434 11.29 20.77 -23.02
N GLY A 435 9.97 20.91 -22.90
CA GLY A 435 9.12 20.10 -22.00
C GLY A 435 8.67 20.83 -20.74
N VAL A 436 9.16 22.06 -20.50
CA VAL A 436 8.66 22.94 -19.45
C VAL A 436 7.58 23.85 -20.04
N ASP A 437 6.34 23.64 -19.62
CA ASP A 437 5.24 24.56 -19.93
C ASP A 437 5.08 25.65 -18.86
N MET A 438 4.18 26.61 -19.09
CA MET A 438 3.94 27.74 -18.16
C MET A 438 3.48 27.25 -16.77
N SER A 439 2.70 26.17 -16.71
CA SER A 439 2.18 25.62 -15.47
C SER A 439 3.30 25.00 -14.64
N LEU A 440 4.15 24.20 -15.28
CA LEU A 440 5.29 23.55 -14.66
C LEU A 440 6.38 24.55 -14.25
N ALA A 441 6.61 25.60 -15.05
CA ALA A 441 7.55 26.67 -14.71
C ALA A 441 7.12 27.45 -13.46
N LEU A 442 5.82 27.69 -13.30
CA LEU A 442 5.24 28.32 -12.12
C LEU A 442 5.39 27.43 -10.88
N GLU A 443 5.16 26.14 -11.02
CA GLU A 443 5.28 25.17 -9.93
C GLU A 443 6.75 25.03 -9.47
N LEU A 444 7.70 24.95 -10.39
CA LEU A 444 9.13 24.93 -10.14
C LEU A 444 9.58 26.22 -9.40
N ASN A 445 9.11 27.38 -9.84
CA ASN A 445 9.45 28.66 -9.22
C ASN A 445 8.91 28.76 -7.79
N GLN A 446 7.68 28.30 -7.51
CA GLN A 446 7.12 28.23 -6.16
C GLN A 446 7.94 27.33 -5.21
N LYS A 447 8.63 26.34 -5.76
CA LYS A 447 9.51 25.42 -5.01
C LYS A 447 10.96 25.90 -4.92
N GLY A 448 11.26 27.09 -5.46
CA GLY A 448 12.57 27.72 -5.36
C GLY A 448 13.51 27.41 -6.52
N ILE A 449 13.03 26.76 -7.59
CA ILE A 449 13.77 26.53 -8.82
C ILE A 449 13.36 27.62 -9.82
N THR A 450 14.18 28.66 -9.94
CA THR A 450 13.83 29.88 -10.68
C THR A 450 14.43 29.95 -12.08
N ASN A 451 15.47 29.17 -12.34
CA ASN A 451 16.22 29.20 -13.59
C ASN A 451 16.63 27.80 -14.08
N ARG A 452 17.09 27.74 -15.35
CA ARG A 452 17.53 26.52 -16.00
C ARG A 452 18.72 25.84 -15.28
N GLU A 453 19.63 26.61 -14.71
CA GLU A 453 20.80 26.07 -14.02
C GLU A 453 20.39 25.39 -12.72
N GLU A 454 19.51 26.00 -11.93
CA GLU A 454 18.98 25.39 -10.71
C GLU A 454 18.21 24.10 -11.00
N LEU A 455 17.48 24.02 -12.12
CA LEU A 455 16.83 22.78 -12.57
C LEU A 455 17.86 21.71 -12.99
N ALA A 456 18.93 22.13 -13.65
CA ALA A 456 20.01 21.23 -14.08
C ALA A 456 20.83 20.67 -12.91
N GLU A 457 20.91 21.37 -11.77
CA GLU A 457 21.62 20.95 -10.57
C GLU A 457 20.82 19.92 -9.74
N GLN A 458 19.48 19.83 -9.93
CA GLN A 458 18.64 18.89 -9.17
C GLN A 458 18.97 17.44 -9.52
N SER A 459 18.74 16.55 -8.54
CA SER A 459 18.66 15.12 -8.79
C SER A 459 17.22 14.70 -9.15
N VAL A 460 17.06 13.53 -9.76
CA VAL A 460 15.75 13.01 -10.12
C VAL A 460 14.89 12.81 -8.87
N ASP A 461 15.47 12.29 -7.79
CA ASP A 461 14.77 12.05 -6.53
C ASP A 461 14.31 13.36 -5.87
N GLU A 462 15.17 14.41 -5.85
CA GLU A 462 14.81 15.73 -5.32
C GLU A 462 13.70 16.41 -6.12
N LEU A 463 13.72 16.27 -7.46
CA LEU A 463 12.71 16.87 -8.31
C LEU A 463 11.33 16.21 -8.13
N ILE A 464 11.29 14.89 -7.96
CA ILE A 464 10.05 14.14 -7.67
C ILE A 464 9.48 14.50 -6.29
N GLU A 465 10.34 14.74 -5.29
CA GLU A 465 9.88 15.18 -3.98
C GLU A 465 9.30 16.61 -3.98
N LEU A 466 9.74 17.45 -4.91
CA LEU A 466 9.32 18.85 -5.01
C LEU A 466 8.03 19.03 -5.81
N ILE A 467 7.84 18.25 -6.88
CA ILE A 467 6.70 18.35 -7.82
C ILE A 467 6.18 16.95 -8.16
N ASP A 468 4.87 16.84 -8.41
CA ASP A 468 4.19 15.56 -8.68
C ASP A 468 4.35 15.14 -10.15
N ILE A 469 5.57 14.66 -10.49
CA ILE A 469 5.92 14.15 -11.82
C ILE A 469 6.51 12.74 -11.73
N THR A 470 6.46 12.00 -12.85
CA THR A 470 7.05 10.66 -12.91
C THR A 470 8.59 10.72 -13.04
N GLU A 471 9.27 9.65 -12.59
CA GLU A 471 10.74 9.52 -12.65
C GLU A 471 11.28 9.71 -14.08
N GLU A 472 10.56 9.20 -15.08
CA GLU A 472 10.93 9.34 -16.50
C GLU A 472 10.89 10.81 -16.96
N VAL A 473 9.84 11.55 -16.56
CA VAL A 473 9.67 12.97 -16.91
C VAL A 473 10.71 13.83 -16.17
N ALA A 474 10.96 13.57 -14.90
CA ALA A 474 11.98 14.27 -14.12
C ALA A 474 13.37 14.10 -14.74
N ALA A 475 13.74 12.88 -15.10
CA ALA A 475 15.02 12.58 -15.75
C ALA A 475 15.16 13.29 -17.11
N GLU A 476 14.10 13.31 -17.92
CA GLU A 476 14.08 13.97 -19.22
C GLU A 476 14.24 15.49 -19.10
N LEU A 477 13.54 16.13 -18.15
CA LEU A 477 13.63 17.57 -17.90
C LEU A 477 15.03 17.97 -17.44
N ILE A 478 15.62 17.24 -16.48
CA ILE A 478 16.99 17.49 -16.00
C ILE A 478 18.02 17.32 -17.13
N MET A 479 17.88 16.28 -17.96
CA MET A 479 18.79 16.06 -19.09
C MET A 479 18.69 17.18 -20.12
N LYS A 480 17.49 17.66 -20.42
CA LYS A 480 17.28 18.80 -21.33
C LYS A 480 17.77 20.12 -20.72
N ALA A 481 17.61 20.32 -19.42
CA ALA A 481 18.20 21.44 -18.72
C ALA A 481 19.73 21.44 -18.78
N ARG A 482 20.38 20.27 -18.65
CA ARG A 482 21.84 20.09 -18.73
C ARG A 482 22.41 20.15 -20.16
N ALA A 483 21.58 20.11 -21.19
CA ALA A 483 22.06 20.08 -22.58
C ALA A 483 23.05 21.21 -22.91
N HIS A 484 22.86 22.41 -22.32
CA HIS A 484 23.76 23.54 -22.50
C HIS A 484 25.15 23.39 -21.85
N TRP A 485 25.34 22.42 -20.94
CA TRP A 485 26.67 22.15 -20.38
C TRP A 485 27.58 21.40 -21.34
N PHE A 486 27.02 20.84 -22.40
CA PHE A 486 27.71 20.02 -23.40
C PHE A 486 27.83 20.70 -24.77
N GLU A 487 27.26 21.93 -24.93
CA GLU A 487 27.49 22.81 -26.07
C GLU A 487 28.68 23.74 -25.80
#